data_42ed21dbb26b614f74cb6e8b80934458
#
_entry.id   42ed21dbb26b614f74cb6e8b80934458
#
_cell.length_a   1.000
_cell.length_b   1.000
_cell.length_c   1.000
_cell.angle_alpha   90.00
_cell.angle_beta   90.00
_cell.angle_gamma   90.00
#
_symmetry.space_group_name_H-M   'P 1'
#
loop_
_entity.id
_entity.type
_entity.pdbx_description
1 polymer ?
#
loop_
_entity_poly.entity_id
_entity_poly.type
_entity_poly.pdbx_seq_one_letter_code
_entity_poly.pdbx_strand_id
1 'polypeptide(L)'
;MQRILFVCTGNTCRSPMAEAILNEKHIDGIEVKSAGIYAATGSEASTHAKRVLDDNKISHNHRSSLLTGAEVEWADLILTMTDSHKFAIQQQFPQAVVKLFTLKEYTGEPFNHDVVDPYGGSLGMYEATYRELNELIDKAIEIFKS
;
A
#
# COMPACT_ATOMS: atom_id res chain seq x y z
N MET A 1 -17.61 -5.45 -6.84
CA MET A 1 -16.43 -4.55 -6.90
C MET A 1 -15.78 -4.52 -5.53
N GLN A 2 -14.49 -4.83 -5.47
CA GLN A 2 -13.74 -4.76 -4.21
C GLN A 2 -12.82 -3.55 -4.23
N ARG A 3 -12.88 -2.75 -3.17
CA ARG A 3 -12.10 -1.52 -3.02
C ARG A 3 -11.00 -1.73 -2.00
N ILE A 4 -9.76 -1.59 -2.44
CA ILE A 4 -8.58 -1.87 -1.63
C ILE A 4 -7.82 -0.57 -1.37
N LEU A 5 -7.48 -0.35 -0.10
CA LEU A 5 -6.72 0.83 0.31
C LEU A 5 -5.40 0.38 0.91
N PHE A 6 -4.28 0.83 0.32
CA PHE A 6 -2.96 0.64 0.89
C PHE A 6 -2.57 1.85 1.73
N VAL A 7 -2.01 1.62 2.91
CA VAL A 7 -1.65 2.70 3.84
C VAL A 7 -0.22 2.56 4.33
N CYS A 8 0.53 3.65 4.28
CA CYS A 8 1.85 3.77 4.90
C CYS A 8 1.95 5.11 5.62
N THR A 9 3.16 5.58 5.94
CA THR A 9 3.34 6.83 6.70
C THR A 9 3.03 8.06 5.85
N GLY A 10 3.86 8.33 4.83
CA GLY A 10 3.80 9.57 4.06
C GLY A 10 3.11 9.45 2.71
N ASN A 11 2.71 8.25 2.31
CA ASN A 11 2.08 7.98 1.01
C ASN A 11 2.94 8.44 -0.18
N THR A 12 4.26 8.29 -0.05
CA THR A 12 5.20 8.66 -1.13
C THR A 12 6.14 7.52 -1.54
N CYS A 13 6.19 6.41 -0.80
CA CYS A 13 7.08 5.29 -1.09
C CYS A 13 6.33 3.97 -1.21
N ARG A 14 6.10 3.28 -0.08
CA ARG A 14 5.54 1.91 -0.08
C ARG A 14 4.13 1.84 -0.65
N SER A 15 3.20 2.64 -0.13
CA SER A 15 1.81 2.55 -0.57
C SER A 15 1.61 3.01 -2.01
N PRO A 16 2.31 4.04 -2.53
CA PRO A 16 2.20 4.36 -3.96
C PRO A 16 2.73 3.25 -4.85
N MET A 17 3.83 2.60 -4.47
CA MET A 17 4.34 1.47 -5.25
C MET A 17 3.33 0.31 -5.26
N ALA A 18 2.75 -0.01 -4.10
CA ALA A 18 1.74 -1.07 -4.00
C ALA A 18 0.53 -0.75 -4.87
N GLU A 19 0.05 0.48 -4.81
CA GLU A 19 -1.08 0.93 -5.63
C GLU A 19 -0.78 0.76 -7.12
N ALA A 20 0.38 1.23 -7.56
CA ALA A 20 0.77 1.16 -8.96
C ALA A 20 0.94 -0.30 -9.43
N ILE A 21 1.53 -1.15 -8.59
CA ILE A 21 1.69 -2.57 -8.90
C ILE A 21 0.32 -3.24 -9.11
N LEU A 22 -0.61 -3.02 -8.18
CA LEU A 22 -1.93 -3.66 -8.27
C LEU A 22 -2.73 -3.12 -9.46
N ASN A 23 -2.66 -1.81 -9.72
CA ASN A 23 -3.31 -1.23 -10.89
C ASN A 23 -2.78 -1.85 -12.20
N GLU A 24 -1.49 -2.08 -12.29
CA GLU A 24 -0.87 -2.64 -13.49
C GLU A 24 -1.29 -4.10 -13.76
N LYS A 25 -1.74 -4.79 -12.74
CA LYS A 25 -2.24 -6.18 -12.89
C LYS A 25 -3.58 -6.25 -13.61
N HIS A 26 -4.32 -5.14 -13.70
CA HIS A 26 -5.60 -5.03 -14.39
C HIS A 26 -6.60 -6.12 -13.98
N ILE A 27 -6.84 -6.25 -12.68
CA ILE A 27 -7.76 -7.26 -12.15
C ILE A 27 -9.19 -6.70 -12.20
N ASP A 28 -10.06 -7.39 -12.92
CA ASP A 28 -11.48 -6.99 -13.02
C ASP A 28 -12.14 -7.02 -11.63
N GLY A 29 -12.95 -6.00 -11.35
CA GLY A 29 -13.70 -5.91 -10.11
C GLY A 29 -12.91 -5.37 -8.93
N ILE A 30 -11.69 -4.88 -9.14
CA ILE A 30 -10.85 -4.31 -8.09
C ILE A 30 -10.57 -2.84 -8.39
N GLU A 31 -10.83 -1.96 -7.42
CA GLU A 31 -10.36 -0.59 -7.41
C GLU A 31 -9.34 -0.45 -6.30
N VAL A 32 -8.29 0.35 -6.52
CA VAL A 32 -7.24 0.55 -5.52
C VAL A 32 -6.95 2.03 -5.32
N LYS A 33 -6.71 2.40 -4.06
CA LYS A 33 -6.21 3.72 -3.66
C LYS A 33 -5.12 3.53 -2.64
N SER A 34 -4.40 4.60 -2.36
CA SER A 34 -3.42 4.62 -1.26
C SER A 34 -3.55 5.91 -0.47
N ALA A 35 -3.11 5.88 0.78
CA ALA A 35 -3.13 7.03 1.68
C ALA A 35 -2.00 6.91 2.70
N GLY A 36 -1.72 7.98 3.40
CA GLY A 36 -0.71 8.01 4.44
C GLY A 36 -1.26 8.57 5.74
N ILE A 37 -0.82 8.00 6.85
CA ILE A 37 -1.28 8.43 8.19
C ILE A 37 -0.83 9.86 8.47
N TYR A 38 0.34 10.23 7.99
CA TYR A 38 0.90 11.58 8.16
C TYR A 38 1.25 12.24 6.82
N ALA A 39 0.52 11.90 5.77
CA ALA A 39 0.83 12.41 4.43
C ALA A 39 0.49 13.89 4.29
N ALA A 40 1.34 14.62 3.58
CA ALA A 40 0.99 15.92 3.03
C ALA A 40 0.22 15.66 1.74
N THR A 41 -0.95 16.27 1.58
CA THR A 41 -1.77 16.04 0.39
C THR A 41 -1.16 16.68 -0.85
N GLY A 42 -1.13 15.93 -1.95
CA GLY A 42 -0.72 16.47 -3.26
C GLY A 42 0.74 16.28 -3.62
N SER A 43 1.54 15.59 -2.78
CA SER A 43 2.94 15.33 -3.09
C SER A 43 3.08 14.18 -4.10
N GLU A 44 4.07 14.29 -4.99
CA GLU A 44 4.40 13.18 -5.88
C GLU A 44 5.05 12.03 -5.12
N ALA A 45 5.06 10.85 -5.71
CA ALA A 45 5.84 9.74 -5.20
C ALA A 45 7.33 10.15 -5.15
N SER A 46 8.10 9.55 -4.22
CA SER A 46 9.52 9.87 -4.11
C SER A 46 10.26 9.56 -5.41
N THR A 47 11.37 10.24 -5.64
CA THR A 47 12.15 10.09 -6.87
C THR A 47 12.54 8.64 -7.12
N HIS A 48 13.02 7.94 -6.10
CA HIS A 48 13.40 6.53 -6.24
C HIS A 48 12.21 5.62 -6.48
N ALA A 49 11.07 5.90 -5.85
CA ALA A 49 9.85 5.13 -6.10
C ALA A 49 9.40 5.27 -7.55
N LYS A 50 9.39 6.50 -8.07
CA LYS A 50 9.08 6.75 -9.48
C LYS A 50 10.07 6.02 -10.41
N ARG A 51 11.36 6.07 -10.09
CA ARG A 51 12.40 5.44 -10.88
C ARG A 51 12.20 3.93 -10.97
N VAL A 52 11.92 3.29 -9.84
CA VAL A 52 11.71 1.83 -9.81
C VAL A 52 10.48 1.45 -10.62
N LEU A 53 9.39 2.22 -10.50
CA LEU A 53 8.18 1.95 -11.28
C LEU A 53 8.45 2.13 -12.78
N ASP A 54 9.16 3.18 -13.17
CA ASP A 54 9.53 3.42 -14.57
C ASP A 54 10.42 2.30 -15.12
N ASP A 55 11.41 1.86 -14.34
CA ASP A 55 12.32 0.78 -14.74
C ASP A 55 11.57 -0.54 -14.96
N ASN A 56 10.45 -0.74 -14.28
CA ASN A 56 9.61 -1.93 -14.42
C ASN A 56 8.43 -1.71 -15.37
N LYS A 57 8.41 -0.58 -16.07
CA LYS A 57 7.39 -0.23 -17.08
C LYS A 57 5.98 -0.17 -16.49
N ILE A 58 5.88 0.30 -15.25
CA ILE A 58 4.60 0.44 -14.56
C ILE A 58 4.16 1.90 -14.64
N SER A 59 2.96 2.13 -15.19
CA SER A 59 2.37 3.47 -15.27
C SER A 59 2.01 3.97 -13.89
N HIS A 60 2.28 5.24 -13.63
CA HIS A 60 1.93 5.86 -12.36
C HIS A 60 1.69 7.36 -12.53
N ASN A 61 0.83 7.91 -11.68
CA ASN A 61 0.55 9.35 -11.66
C ASN A 61 0.07 9.68 -10.25
N HIS A 62 0.93 9.38 -9.27
CA HIS A 62 0.55 9.42 -7.87
C HIS A 62 0.60 10.85 -7.30
N ARG A 63 -0.41 11.16 -6.47
CA ARG A 63 -0.41 12.31 -5.57
C ARG A 63 -0.78 11.79 -4.18
N SER A 64 0.01 12.17 -3.18
CA SER A 64 -0.23 11.70 -1.82
C SER A 64 -1.55 12.21 -1.27
N SER A 65 -2.16 11.41 -0.40
CA SER A 65 -3.41 11.75 0.26
C SER A 65 -3.30 11.42 1.74
N LEU A 66 -3.75 12.35 2.59
CA LEU A 66 -3.87 12.08 4.01
C LEU A 66 -5.02 11.10 4.24
N LEU A 67 -4.80 10.12 5.10
CA LEU A 67 -5.86 9.17 5.46
C LEU A 67 -6.93 9.89 6.27
N THR A 68 -8.17 9.83 5.77
CA THR A 68 -9.34 10.38 6.48
C THR A 68 -10.44 9.33 6.57
N GLY A 69 -11.51 9.63 7.33
CA GLY A 69 -12.65 8.74 7.42
C GLY A 69 -13.28 8.41 6.08
N ALA A 70 -13.18 9.31 5.10
CA ALA A 70 -13.74 9.06 3.77
C ALA A 70 -13.07 7.87 3.08
N GLU A 71 -11.74 7.79 3.14
CA GLU A 71 -11.01 6.66 2.55
C GLU A 71 -11.28 5.37 3.31
N VAL A 72 -11.37 5.46 4.64
CA VAL A 72 -11.68 4.30 5.48
C VAL A 72 -13.05 3.73 5.14
N GLU A 73 -14.05 4.58 4.94
CA GLU A 73 -15.38 4.12 4.56
C GLU A 73 -15.43 3.59 3.13
N TRP A 74 -14.71 4.23 2.23
CA TRP A 74 -14.63 3.80 0.83
C TRP A 74 -14.11 2.37 0.70
N ALA A 75 -13.12 1.99 1.52
CA ALA A 75 -12.41 0.73 1.38
C ALA A 75 -13.24 -0.45 1.86
N ASP A 76 -13.23 -1.53 1.10
CA ASP A 76 -13.72 -2.83 1.56
C ASP A 76 -12.63 -3.58 2.31
N LEU A 77 -11.36 -3.29 2.02
CA LEU A 77 -10.19 -3.91 2.62
C LEU A 77 -9.09 -2.87 2.76
N ILE A 78 -8.51 -2.76 3.96
CA ILE A 78 -7.41 -1.85 4.25
C ILE A 78 -6.17 -2.68 4.55
N LEU A 79 -5.10 -2.47 3.78
CA LEU A 79 -3.85 -3.19 3.91
C LEU A 79 -2.73 -2.20 4.25
N THR A 80 -2.17 -2.33 5.45
CA THR A 80 -1.10 -1.45 5.91
C THR A 80 0.26 -2.07 5.65
N MET A 81 1.29 -1.22 5.62
CA MET A 81 2.66 -1.68 5.38
C MET A 81 3.33 -2.19 6.64
N THR A 82 2.87 -1.77 7.82
CA THR A 82 3.44 -2.20 9.10
C THR A 82 2.35 -2.40 10.16
N ASP A 83 2.71 -3.11 11.24
CA ASP A 83 1.84 -3.24 12.40
C ASP A 83 1.58 -1.89 13.07
N SER A 84 2.57 -0.99 13.06
CA SER A 84 2.39 0.37 13.60
C SER A 84 1.30 1.14 12.87
N HIS A 85 1.26 1.05 11.55
CA HIS A 85 0.20 1.67 10.75
C HIS A 85 -1.17 1.08 11.10
N LYS A 86 -1.24 -0.23 11.22
CA LYS A 86 -2.47 -0.92 11.59
C LYS A 86 -2.97 -0.45 12.96
N PHE A 87 -2.06 -0.40 13.94
CA PHE A 87 -2.39 0.06 15.29
C PHE A 87 -2.93 1.50 15.27
N ALA A 88 -2.26 2.39 14.53
CA ALA A 88 -2.69 3.80 14.44
C ALA A 88 -4.10 3.92 13.87
N ILE A 89 -4.42 3.12 12.84
CA ILE A 89 -5.77 3.13 12.24
C ILE A 89 -6.79 2.58 13.21
N GLN A 90 -6.47 1.51 13.96
CA GLN A 90 -7.36 0.96 14.97
C GLN A 90 -7.72 2.00 16.04
N GLN A 91 -6.74 2.80 16.45
CA GLN A 91 -6.96 3.84 17.46
C GLN A 91 -7.83 4.98 16.93
N GLN A 92 -7.61 5.40 15.69
CA GLN A 92 -8.31 6.53 15.09
C GLN A 92 -9.66 6.14 14.50
N PHE A 93 -9.76 4.94 13.94
CA PHE A 93 -10.96 4.44 13.26
C PHE A 93 -11.30 3.03 13.76
N PRO A 94 -11.80 2.87 15.00
CA PRO A 94 -12.07 1.53 15.55
C PRO A 94 -13.02 0.69 14.70
N GLN A 95 -13.93 1.33 13.97
CA GLN A 95 -14.89 0.63 13.11
C GLN A 95 -14.21 -0.09 11.94
N ALA A 96 -12.97 0.25 11.62
CA ALA A 96 -12.26 -0.35 10.50
C ALA A 96 -11.67 -1.73 10.81
N VAL A 97 -11.64 -2.13 12.08
CA VAL A 97 -10.96 -3.35 12.54
C VAL A 97 -11.35 -4.60 11.75
N VAL A 98 -12.63 -4.72 11.36
CA VAL A 98 -13.13 -5.93 10.66
C VAL A 98 -12.55 -6.09 9.25
N LYS A 99 -11.99 -5.03 8.68
CA LYS A 99 -11.44 -5.04 7.32
C LYS A 99 -9.99 -4.58 7.26
N LEU A 100 -9.31 -4.55 8.41
CA LEU A 100 -7.97 -3.98 8.56
C LEU A 100 -6.93 -5.05 8.84
N PHE A 101 -5.92 -5.15 7.97
CA PHE A 101 -4.82 -6.10 8.09
C PHE A 101 -3.53 -5.44 7.64
N THR A 102 -2.38 -5.94 8.11
CA THR A 102 -1.14 -5.62 7.39
C THR A 102 -1.12 -6.44 6.11
N LEU A 103 -0.39 -5.98 5.09
CA LEU A 103 -0.29 -6.72 3.83
C LEU A 103 0.31 -8.11 4.06
N LYS A 104 1.35 -8.22 4.88
CA LYS A 104 1.96 -9.50 5.18
C LYS A 104 1.05 -10.43 5.98
N GLU A 105 0.33 -9.89 6.95
CA GLU A 105 -0.66 -10.66 7.72
C GLU A 105 -1.73 -11.24 6.79
N TYR A 106 -2.23 -10.42 5.88
CA TYR A 106 -3.27 -10.82 4.95
C TYR A 106 -2.82 -11.96 4.04
N THR A 107 -1.54 -11.98 3.68
CA THR A 107 -0.96 -13.01 2.82
C THR A 107 -0.45 -14.23 3.57
N GLY A 108 -0.67 -14.28 4.90
CA GLY A 108 -0.37 -15.46 5.70
C GLY A 108 1.00 -15.50 6.34
N GLU A 109 1.72 -14.40 6.37
CA GLU A 109 3.04 -14.34 7.00
C GLU A 109 2.90 -14.47 8.52
N PRO A 110 3.53 -15.47 9.16
CA PRO A 110 3.25 -15.72 10.57
C PRO A 110 3.96 -14.82 11.58
N PHE A 111 5.08 -14.18 11.21
CA PHE A 111 5.90 -13.45 12.18
C PHE A 111 6.07 -11.97 11.86
N ASN A 112 6.97 -11.61 10.96
CA ASN A 112 7.26 -10.22 10.66
C ASN A 112 6.22 -9.66 9.69
N HIS A 113 5.40 -8.73 10.16
CA HIS A 113 4.33 -8.15 9.35
C HIS A 113 4.71 -6.82 8.70
N ASP A 114 5.96 -6.39 8.84
CA ASP A 114 6.39 -5.08 8.35
C ASP A 114 7.07 -5.18 6.99
N VAL A 115 6.65 -4.34 6.05
CA VAL A 115 7.39 -4.07 4.81
C VAL A 115 8.40 -2.98 5.15
N VAL A 116 9.68 -3.25 4.90
CA VAL A 116 10.76 -2.32 5.25
C VAL A 116 10.57 -0.98 4.57
N ASP A 117 10.78 0.11 5.32
CA ASP A 117 10.66 1.47 4.80
C ASP A 117 11.94 1.87 4.08
N PRO A 118 11.90 2.07 2.75
CA PRO A 118 13.09 2.48 2.01
C PRO A 118 13.40 3.97 2.09
N TYR A 119 12.55 4.76 2.76
CA TYR A 119 12.69 6.22 2.80
C TYR A 119 14.08 6.63 3.27
N GLY A 120 14.71 7.54 2.50
CA GLY A 120 16.06 7.98 2.79
C GLY A 120 17.14 7.00 2.37
N GLY A 121 16.79 5.84 1.82
CA GLY A 121 17.73 4.82 1.40
C GLY A 121 18.12 4.94 -0.07
N SER A 122 18.94 3.99 -0.51
CA SER A 122 19.43 3.94 -1.87
C SER A 122 18.36 3.44 -2.84
N LEU A 123 18.62 3.62 -4.15
CA LEU A 123 17.77 3.04 -5.18
C LEU A 123 17.65 1.52 -5.00
N GLY A 124 18.75 0.84 -4.62
CA GLY A 124 18.71 -0.61 -4.40
C GLY A 124 17.74 -1.02 -3.29
N MET A 125 17.60 -0.21 -2.24
CA MET A 125 16.62 -0.47 -1.19
C MET A 125 15.19 -0.33 -1.70
N TYR A 126 14.92 0.65 -2.55
CA TYR A 126 13.62 0.80 -3.19
C TYR A 126 13.31 -0.35 -4.13
N GLU A 127 14.30 -0.84 -4.87
CA GLU A 127 14.14 -2.00 -5.75
C GLU A 127 13.81 -3.26 -4.94
N ALA A 128 14.47 -3.45 -3.79
CA ALA A 128 14.18 -4.58 -2.91
C ALA A 128 12.76 -4.50 -2.36
N THR A 129 12.33 -3.31 -1.94
CA THR A 129 10.97 -3.08 -1.45
C THR A 129 9.94 -3.35 -2.56
N TYR A 130 10.22 -2.88 -3.77
CA TYR A 130 9.36 -3.14 -4.91
C TYR A 130 9.18 -4.64 -5.14
N ARG A 131 10.27 -5.40 -5.15
CA ARG A 131 10.20 -6.85 -5.34
C ARG A 131 9.37 -7.54 -4.26
N GLU A 132 9.56 -7.15 -3.01
CA GLU A 132 8.78 -7.67 -1.90
C GLU A 132 7.29 -7.36 -2.07
N LEU A 133 6.97 -6.11 -2.40
CA LEU A 133 5.58 -5.70 -2.61
C LEU A 133 4.95 -6.47 -3.77
N ASN A 134 5.68 -6.63 -4.86
CA ASN A 134 5.16 -7.35 -6.03
C ASN A 134 4.81 -8.80 -5.68
N GLU A 135 5.68 -9.48 -4.93
CA GLU A 135 5.43 -10.86 -4.48
C GLU A 135 4.22 -10.93 -3.54
N LEU A 136 4.12 -10.00 -2.59
CA LEU A 136 3.01 -9.96 -1.64
C LEU A 136 1.69 -9.67 -2.34
N ILE A 137 1.70 -8.75 -3.31
CA ILE A 137 0.49 -8.41 -4.06
C ILE A 137 0.03 -9.59 -4.92
N ASP A 138 0.96 -10.34 -5.53
CA ASP A 138 0.59 -11.55 -6.25
C ASP A 138 -0.12 -12.56 -5.34
N LYS A 139 0.38 -12.75 -4.12
CA LYS A 139 -0.27 -13.61 -3.12
C LYS A 139 -1.64 -13.06 -2.73
N ALA A 140 -1.75 -11.75 -2.52
CA ALA A 140 -3.01 -11.11 -2.15
C ALA A 140 -4.05 -11.29 -3.26
N ILE A 141 -3.66 -11.18 -4.52
CA ILE A 141 -4.56 -11.38 -5.66
C ILE A 141 -5.18 -12.78 -5.63
N GLU A 142 -4.40 -13.80 -5.31
CA GLU A 142 -4.94 -15.15 -5.19
C GLU A 142 -6.03 -15.25 -4.12
N ILE A 143 -5.88 -14.51 -3.03
CA ILE A 143 -6.89 -14.45 -1.97
C ILE A 143 -8.12 -13.67 -2.45
N PHE A 144 -7.92 -12.53 -3.15
CA PHE A 144 -9.05 -11.73 -3.68
C PHE A 144 -9.93 -12.55 -4.63
N LYS A 145 -9.31 -13.46 -5.37
CA LYS A 145 -10.01 -14.27 -6.39
C LYS A 145 -10.72 -15.50 -5.82
N SER A 146 -10.39 -15.88 -4.60
CA SER A 146 -10.97 -17.09 -4.01
C SER A 146 -12.35 -16.87 -3.38
#